data_fc86a0a86df0552fa92b1f2472c43368
#
_entry.id   fc86a0a86df0552fa92b1f2472c43368
#
_cell.length_a   1.000
_cell.length_b   1.000
_cell.length_c   1.000
_cell.angle_alpha   90.00
_cell.angle_beta   90.00
_cell.angle_gamma   90.00
#
_symmetry.space_group_name_H-M   'P 1'
#
loop_
_entity.id
_entity.type
_entity.pdbx_description
1 polymer ?
#
loop_
_entity_poly.entity_id
_entity_poly.type
_entity_poly.pdbx_seq_one_letter_code
_entity_poly.pdbx_strand_id
1 'polypeptide(L)'
;MNHQLSAAWPVALSIAGFDPSAGAGIAADLKTFGAHGCYGVAALTALTIQNTLGVYAVYPTEPAVLKETIAALLADGRVKAIKIGMLANR
;
A
#
# COMPACT_ATOMS: atom_id res chain seq x y z
N MET A 1 0.51 15.59 7.94
CA MET A 1 1.15 15.31 6.65
C MET A 1 1.60 16.57 5.99
N ASN A 2 2.75 16.56 5.37
CA ASN A 2 3.30 17.71 4.67
C ASN A 2 2.95 17.63 3.18
N HIS A 3 2.01 18.46 2.73
CA HIS A 3 1.58 18.46 1.34
C HIS A 3 2.68 18.90 0.37
N GLN A 4 3.65 19.66 0.85
CA GLN A 4 4.75 20.11 0.00
C GLN A 4 5.65 18.95 -0.43
N LEU A 5 5.87 17.97 0.43
CA LEU A 5 6.65 16.79 0.06
C LEU A 5 5.96 16.03 -1.07
N SER A 6 4.62 15.84 -0.98
CA SER A 6 3.90 15.12 -2.01
C SER A 6 3.83 15.91 -3.32
N ALA A 7 3.93 17.24 -3.28
CA ALA A 7 3.97 18.05 -4.48
C ALA A 7 5.30 17.93 -5.23
N ALA A 8 6.40 17.75 -4.51
CA ALA A 8 7.75 17.71 -5.10
C ALA A 8 8.14 16.30 -5.55
N TRP A 9 7.61 15.26 -4.93
CA TRP A 9 8.04 13.88 -5.16
C TRP A 9 7.05 13.14 -6.06
N PRO A 10 7.54 12.24 -6.93
CA PRO A 10 6.63 11.37 -7.66
C PRO A 10 5.90 10.47 -6.67
N VAL A 11 4.62 10.24 -6.93
CA VAL A 11 3.76 9.42 -6.07
C VAL A 11 3.67 8.02 -6.63
N ALA A 12 3.92 7.03 -5.78
CA ALA A 12 3.78 5.62 -6.11
C ALA A 12 2.75 4.97 -5.21
N LEU A 13 1.85 4.18 -5.80
CA LEU A 13 0.77 3.50 -5.09
C LEU A 13 1.10 2.02 -4.96
N SER A 14 1.02 1.50 -3.73
CA SER A 14 1.05 0.07 -3.46
C SER A 14 -0.36 -0.43 -3.21
N ILE A 15 -0.78 -1.46 -3.93
CA ILE A 15 -2.04 -2.17 -3.68
C ILE A 15 -1.65 -3.57 -3.22
N ALA A 16 -1.70 -3.81 -1.93
CA ALA A 16 -1.17 -5.04 -1.35
C ALA A 16 -1.72 -5.29 0.05
N GLY A 17 -1.38 -6.44 0.61
CA GLY A 17 -1.68 -6.74 2.00
C GLY A 17 -0.75 -6.02 2.95
N PHE A 18 -1.19 -5.88 4.18
CA PHE A 18 -0.36 -5.30 5.24
C PHE A 18 0.24 -6.40 6.08
N ASP A 19 1.57 -6.48 6.07
CA ASP A 19 2.38 -7.36 6.92
C ASP A 19 2.89 -6.51 8.09
N PRO A 20 2.40 -6.75 9.32
CA PRO A 20 2.83 -5.93 10.47
C PRO A 20 4.31 -6.10 10.82
N SER A 21 4.96 -7.17 10.35
CA SER A 21 6.40 -7.35 10.55
C SER A 21 7.24 -6.57 9.52
N ALA A 22 6.59 -5.97 8.53
CA ALA A 22 7.21 -5.13 7.50
C ALA A 22 8.20 -5.88 6.61
N GLY A 23 8.13 -7.20 6.56
CA GLY A 23 8.98 -8.00 5.67
C GLY A 23 8.48 -8.05 4.24
N ALA A 24 7.19 -7.76 4.02
CA ALA A 24 6.55 -7.79 2.72
C ALA A 24 5.37 -6.82 2.72
N GLY A 25 4.63 -6.76 1.61
CA GLY A 25 3.42 -5.99 1.49
C GLY A 25 3.64 -4.49 1.57
N ILE A 26 2.62 -3.79 2.03
CA ILE A 26 2.58 -2.32 2.00
C ILE A 26 3.73 -1.70 2.79
N ALA A 27 4.02 -2.17 3.99
CA ALA A 27 5.06 -1.56 4.81
C ALA A 27 6.42 -1.65 4.12
N ALA A 28 6.74 -2.80 3.52
CA ALA A 28 7.97 -2.97 2.76
C ALA A 28 8.00 -2.08 1.52
N ASP A 29 6.87 -2.00 0.80
CA ASP A 29 6.76 -1.19 -0.41
C ASP A 29 6.96 0.30 -0.11
N LEU A 30 6.35 0.81 0.96
CA LEU A 30 6.49 2.22 1.32
C LEU A 30 7.94 2.57 1.67
N LYS A 31 8.64 1.66 2.36
CA LYS A 31 10.07 1.86 2.64
C LYS A 31 10.88 1.92 1.35
N THR A 32 10.59 1.01 0.41
CA THR A 32 11.29 0.97 -0.87
C THR A 32 11.02 2.23 -1.68
N PHE A 33 9.77 2.67 -1.75
CA PHE A 33 9.43 3.91 -2.45
C PHE A 33 10.19 5.09 -1.85
N GLY A 34 10.19 5.21 -0.53
CA GLY A 34 10.92 6.29 0.13
C GLY A 34 12.40 6.27 -0.16
N ALA A 35 13.01 5.09 -0.16
CA ALA A 35 14.43 4.94 -0.47
C ALA A 35 14.76 5.35 -1.90
N HIS A 36 13.79 5.32 -2.81
CA HIS A 36 13.98 5.71 -4.22
C HIS A 36 13.43 7.12 -4.52
N GLY A 37 13.18 7.92 -3.49
CA GLY A 37 12.74 9.29 -3.67
C GLY A 37 11.29 9.43 -4.10
N CYS A 38 10.45 8.42 -3.84
CA CYS A 38 9.03 8.46 -4.15
C CYS A 38 8.21 8.69 -2.88
N TYR A 39 7.09 9.38 -3.04
CA TYR A 39 6.11 9.49 -1.97
C TYR A 39 5.15 8.32 -2.09
N GLY A 40 5.17 7.43 -1.10
CA GLY A 40 4.36 6.22 -1.13
C GLY A 40 2.97 6.44 -0.57
N VAL A 41 1.97 5.94 -1.30
CA VAL A 41 0.60 5.85 -0.81
C VAL A 41 0.14 4.41 -0.97
N ALA A 42 -0.93 4.02 -0.28
CA ALA A 42 -1.28 2.61 -0.23
C ALA A 42 -2.77 2.34 -0.12
N ALA A 43 -3.19 1.23 -0.72
CA ALA A 43 -4.52 0.67 -0.55
C ALA A 43 -4.36 -0.78 -0.08
N LEU A 44 -4.98 -1.11 1.05
CA LEU A 44 -4.85 -2.44 1.65
C LEU A 44 -5.82 -3.43 1.04
N THR A 45 -5.29 -4.55 0.54
CA THR A 45 -6.13 -5.68 0.10
C THR A 45 -6.51 -6.59 1.27
N ALA A 46 -5.69 -6.62 2.31
CA ALA A 46 -5.95 -7.41 3.50
C ALA A 46 -5.07 -6.93 4.65
N LEU A 47 -5.55 -7.16 5.85
CA LEU A 47 -4.76 -7.03 7.07
C LEU A 47 -4.37 -8.43 7.51
N THR A 48 -3.10 -8.66 7.79
CA THR A 48 -2.66 -9.96 8.27
C THR A 48 -2.25 -9.89 9.72
N ILE A 49 -2.37 -11.04 10.39
CA ILE A 49 -1.80 -11.25 11.71
C ILE A 49 -0.63 -12.18 11.52
N GLN A 50 0.58 -11.65 11.64
CA GLN A 50 1.78 -12.45 11.39
C GLN A 50 2.98 -11.84 12.11
N ASN A 51 4.02 -12.65 12.19
CA ASN A 51 5.34 -12.21 12.63
C ASN A 51 6.39 -12.93 11.77
N THR A 52 7.65 -12.90 12.16
CA THR A 52 8.72 -13.51 11.37
C THR A 52 8.64 -15.03 11.32
N LEU A 53 7.82 -15.65 12.17
CA LEU A 53 7.67 -17.10 12.22
C LEU A 53 6.55 -17.62 11.33
N GLY A 54 5.56 -16.81 11.02
CA GLY A 54 4.48 -17.28 10.18
C GLY A 54 3.27 -16.35 10.11
N VAL A 55 2.34 -16.71 9.26
CA VAL A 55 1.07 -16.00 9.08
C VAL A 55 0.00 -16.78 9.86
N TYR A 56 -0.69 -16.09 10.76
CA TYR A 56 -1.69 -16.70 11.63
C TYR A 56 -3.11 -16.43 11.19
N ALA A 57 -3.35 -15.31 10.54
CA ALA A 57 -4.69 -14.96 10.06
C ALA A 57 -4.59 -13.91 8.95
N VAL A 58 -5.61 -13.90 8.09
CA VAL A 58 -5.73 -12.92 6.99
C VAL A 58 -7.16 -12.39 7.02
N TYR A 59 -7.28 -11.07 7.04
CA TYR A 59 -8.58 -10.38 7.03
C TYR A 59 -8.66 -9.55 5.76
N PRO A 60 -9.34 -10.04 4.72
CA PRO A 60 -9.48 -9.28 3.47
C PRO A 60 -10.22 -7.97 3.69
N THR A 61 -9.79 -6.94 3.00
CA THR A 61 -10.51 -5.67 2.96
C THR A 61 -11.80 -5.86 2.19
N GLU A 62 -12.89 -5.29 2.68
CA GLU A 62 -14.15 -5.31 1.95
C GLU A 62 -13.96 -4.68 0.57
N PRO A 63 -14.43 -5.34 -0.51
CA PRO A 63 -14.17 -4.87 -1.87
C PRO A 63 -14.60 -3.43 -2.14
N ALA A 64 -15.72 -3.00 -1.58
CA ALA A 64 -16.18 -1.62 -1.76
C ALA A 64 -15.22 -0.62 -1.14
N VAL A 65 -14.69 -0.94 0.05
CA VAL A 65 -13.72 -0.07 0.73
C VAL A 65 -12.43 0.02 -0.06
N LEU A 66 -11.95 -1.10 -0.57
CA LEU A 66 -10.73 -1.12 -1.38
C LEU A 66 -10.92 -0.29 -2.65
N LYS A 67 -12.04 -0.47 -3.35
CA LYS A 67 -12.35 0.26 -4.56
C LYS A 67 -12.39 1.77 -4.32
N GLU A 68 -13.06 2.19 -3.25
CA GLU A 68 -13.19 3.60 -2.92
C GLU A 68 -11.84 4.20 -2.52
N THR A 69 -11.02 3.44 -1.80
CA THR A 69 -9.67 3.88 -1.43
C THR A 69 -8.82 4.13 -2.67
N ILE A 70 -8.82 3.19 -3.61
CA ILE A 70 -8.06 3.33 -4.85
C ILE A 70 -8.57 4.52 -5.64
N ALA A 71 -9.89 4.65 -5.78
CA ALA A 71 -10.46 5.78 -6.51
C ALA A 71 -10.07 7.12 -5.91
N ALA A 72 -10.09 7.22 -4.57
CA ALA A 72 -9.71 8.45 -3.89
C ALA A 72 -8.23 8.80 -4.12
N LEU A 73 -7.35 7.77 -4.06
CA LEU A 73 -5.92 7.99 -4.27
C LEU A 73 -5.60 8.40 -5.70
N LEU A 74 -6.35 7.91 -6.67
CA LEU A 74 -6.13 8.25 -8.08
C LEU A 74 -6.79 9.57 -8.48
N ALA A 75 -7.72 10.08 -7.68
CA ALA A 75 -8.56 11.23 -8.07
C ALA A 75 -7.76 12.51 -8.26
N ASP A 76 -6.66 12.70 -7.56
CA ASP A 76 -5.87 13.92 -7.70
C ASP A 76 -4.86 13.87 -8.85
N GLY A 77 -4.78 12.76 -9.57
CA GLY A 77 -3.94 12.62 -10.75
C GLY A 77 -2.44 12.58 -10.51
N ARG A 78 -2.01 12.38 -9.27
CA ARG A 78 -0.59 12.49 -8.93
C ARG A 78 0.16 11.17 -8.95
N VAL A 79 -0.56 10.04 -8.96
CA VAL A 79 0.06 8.71 -8.96
C VAL A 79 0.75 8.48 -10.31
N LYS A 80 2.05 8.18 -10.27
CA LYS A 80 2.86 7.96 -11.46
C LYS A 80 3.19 6.50 -11.67
N ALA A 81 3.10 5.67 -10.64
CA ALA A 81 3.39 4.25 -10.72
C ALA A 81 2.51 3.49 -9.74
N ILE A 82 2.15 2.26 -10.12
CA ILE A 82 1.33 1.39 -9.29
C ILE A 82 2.03 0.03 -9.20
N LYS A 83 2.21 -0.44 -7.97
CA LYS A 83 2.67 -1.79 -7.71
C LYS A 83 1.52 -2.58 -7.11
N ILE A 84 1.20 -3.72 -7.71
CA ILE A 84 0.18 -4.63 -7.19
C ILE A 84 0.89 -5.84 -6.62
N GLY A 85 0.72 -6.01 -5.32
CA GLY A 85 1.25 -7.16 -4.62
C GLY A 85 0.27 -8.31 -4.59
N MET A 86 0.48 -9.24 -3.65
CA MET A 86 -0.41 -10.39 -3.51
C MET A 86 -1.79 -9.92 -3.06
N LEU A 87 -2.83 -10.42 -3.73
CA LEU A 87 -4.20 -10.16 -3.34
C LEU A 87 -4.66 -11.19 -2.32
N ALA A 88 -5.60 -10.79 -1.46
CA ALA A 88 -6.03 -11.61 -0.33
C ALA A 88 -6.79 -12.86 -0.78
N ASN A 89 -7.50 -12.79 -1.86
CA ASN A 89 -8.24 -13.93 -2.40
C ASN A 89 -7.76 -14.23 -3.81
N ARG A 90 -7.84 -15.44 -4.11
CA ARG A 90 -7.30 -15.99 -5.34
C ARG A 90 -8.36 -16.56 -6.18
#